data_3c958cb7e92298697a126d6cc84de12c
#
_entry.id   3c958cb7e92298697a126d6cc84de12c
#
_cell.length_a   1.000
_cell.length_b   1.000
_cell.length_c   1.000
_cell.angle_alpha   90.00
_cell.angle_beta   90.00
_cell.angle_gamma   90.00
#
_symmetry.space_group_name_H-M   'P 1'
#
loop_
_entity.id
_entity.type
_entity.pdbx_description
1 polymer ?
#
loop_
_entity_poly.entity_id
_entity_poly.type
_entity_poly.pdbx_seq_one_letter_code
_entity_poly.pdbx_strand_id
1 'polypeptide(L)'
;MNENMRTKKDILSTYVGLLKTQSGYDTNGNPVCMNVPLKYILYDVPLMNKDWLDYVVSLPYHSKEQEKAKSKTPRYYISGMFDMTEFNYGRFPIHDYPIKGSNLMTIDIDAKDNPDIDIWKIREEIFKLPYVFSCLKSVSGKGFYCIIPIEDTKYTKEYYNYIIRLWKQKYNITVDDNAASLIRARIISYNEDIDNWLKEEVEVWNIKYTEPIKKEESAKKEEHYSKYNNTDTTDWNYLTEKAMELVINDGYYVKGYNAWYHLACELKTFDRYDLFIKASNNVDYNDSIDKIKKKWDNAEPVNIDNDLIRKWCGMARNRIGKDWIKQCKNI
;
A
#
# COMPACT_ATOMS: atom_id res chain seq x y z
N MET A 1 10.51 -29.26 -16.85
CA MET A 1 10.80 -28.04 -16.04
C MET A 1 9.77 -27.98 -14.95
N ASN A 2 10.17 -27.67 -13.73
CA ASN A 2 9.24 -27.58 -12.62
C ASN A 2 8.37 -26.34 -12.84
N GLU A 3 7.06 -26.47 -13.04
CA GLU A 3 6.14 -25.38 -13.42
C GLU A 3 6.10 -24.21 -12.40
N ASN A 4 6.76 -24.37 -11.26
CA ASN A 4 6.77 -23.40 -10.16
C ASN A 4 8.11 -22.65 -10.02
N MET A 5 8.93 -22.58 -11.08
CA MET A 5 10.22 -21.90 -11.07
C MET A 5 10.22 -20.70 -12.01
N ARG A 6 10.92 -19.60 -11.62
CA ARG A 6 11.23 -18.46 -12.49
C ARG A 6 12.73 -18.28 -12.60
N THR A 7 13.19 -17.96 -13.80
CA THR A 7 14.61 -17.66 -14.04
C THR A 7 14.92 -16.19 -13.74
N LYS A 8 16.20 -15.90 -13.48
CA LYS A 8 16.73 -14.52 -13.36
C LYS A 8 16.32 -13.66 -14.56
N LYS A 9 16.43 -14.22 -15.76
CA LYS A 9 16.05 -13.53 -17.00
C LYS A 9 14.58 -13.14 -17.02
N ASP A 10 13.67 -14.05 -16.63
CA ASP A 10 12.22 -13.80 -16.60
C ASP A 10 11.88 -12.70 -15.59
N ILE A 11 12.47 -12.76 -14.41
CA ILE A 11 12.24 -11.77 -13.36
C ILE A 11 12.79 -10.40 -13.77
N LEU A 12 14.01 -10.33 -14.26
CA LEU A 12 14.64 -9.07 -14.69
C LEU A 12 13.97 -8.42 -15.91
N SER A 13 13.28 -9.20 -16.74
CA SER A 13 12.50 -8.68 -17.87
C SER A 13 11.08 -8.25 -17.51
N THR A 14 10.63 -8.53 -16.27
CA THR A 14 9.30 -8.11 -15.80
C THR A 14 9.20 -6.59 -15.71
N TYR A 15 8.13 -6.02 -16.26
CA TYR A 15 7.89 -4.57 -16.21
C TYR A 15 7.30 -4.13 -14.89
N VAL A 16 7.82 -3.01 -14.39
CA VAL A 16 7.44 -2.36 -13.12
C VAL A 16 7.35 -0.85 -13.30
N GLY A 17 6.61 -0.16 -12.45
CA GLY A 17 6.48 1.29 -12.51
C GLY A 17 7.70 2.01 -11.91
N LEU A 18 8.29 2.97 -12.62
CA LEU A 18 9.37 3.84 -12.16
C LEU A 18 8.89 5.27 -11.99
N LEU A 19 9.15 5.86 -10.82
CA LEU A 19 9.07 7.29 -10.54
C LEU A 19 10.47 7.89 -10.48
N LYS A 20 10.84 8.75 -11.43
CA LYS A 20 12.15 9.40 -11.43
C LYS A 20 12.29 10.47 -10.35
N THR A 21 11.17 11.09 -9.95
CA THR A 21 11.12 12.04 -8.83
C THR A 21 9.98 11.69 -7.88
N GLN A 22 10.00 12.23 -6.67
CA GLN A 22 8.93 12.03 -5.71
C GLN A 22 7.58 12.58 -6.19
N SER A 23 7.60 13.70 -6.92
CA SER A 23 6.38 14.31 -7.45
C SER A 23 5.87 13.63 -8.73
N GLY A 24 6.70 12.81 -9.39
CA GLY A 24 6.40 12.24 -10.71
C GLY A 24 6.45 13.23 -11.87
N TYR A 25 6.84 14.48 -11.62
CA TYR A 25 6.99 15.54 -12.63
C TYR A 25 8.38 16.16 -12.56
N ASP A 26 8.91 16.60 -13.71
CA ASP A 26 10.12 17.42 -13.76
C ASP A 26 9.82 18.89 -13.42
N THR A 27 10.87 19.73 -13.45
CA THR A 27 10.74 21.18 -13.15
C THR A 27 9.87 21.94 -14.17
N ASN A 28 9.62 21.34 -15.36
CA ASN A 28 8.78 21.90 -16.42
C ASN A 28 7.36 21.34 -16.37
N GLY A 29 7.02 20.49 -15.39
CA GLY A 29 5.71 19.88 -15.24
C GLY A 29 5.48 18.65 -16.13
N ASN A 30 6.54 18.08 -16.77
CA ASN A 30 6.40 16.87 -17.58
C ASN A 30 6.41 15.62 -16.68
N PRO A 31 5.58 14.60 -16.97
CA PRO A 31 5.61 13.35 -16.27
C PRO A 31 6.97 12.64 -16.38
N VAL A 32 7.54 12.24 -15.26
CA VAL A 32 8.80 11.46 -15.21
C VAL A 32 8.57 10.04 -14.71
N CYS A 33 7.38 9.53 -14.97
CA CYS A 33 6.96 8.17 -14.66
C CYS A 33 7.01 7.31 -15.92
N MET A 34 7.38 6.05 -15.78
CA MET A 34 7.40 5.08 -16.87
C MET A 34 7.32 3.65 -16.37
N ASN A 35 6.80 2.75 -17.21
CA ASN A 35 6.91 1.31 -16.98
C ASN A 35 8.18 0.80 -17.67
N VAL A 36 9.07 0.17 -16.90
CA VAL A 36 10.38 -0.30 -17.36
C VAL A 36 10.67 -1.71 -16.88
N PRO A 37 11.54 -2.47 -17.55
CA PRO A 37 11.99 -3.76 -17.02
C PRO A 37 12.68 -3.61 -15.66
N LEU A 38 12.49 -4.58 -14.77
CA LEU A 38 13.12 -4.59 -13.44
C LEU A 38 14.65 -4.52 -13.55
N LYS A 39 15.25 -5.10 -14.60
CA LYS A 39 16.68 -4.97 -14.88
C LYS A 39 17.13 -3.51 -14.88
N TYR A 40 16.38 -2.65 -15.57
CA TYR A 40 16.70 -1.21 -15.63
C TYR A 40 16.68 -0.54 -14.26
N ILE A 41 15.72 -0.95 -13.39
CA ILE A 41 15.61 -0.47 -12.01
C ILE A 41 16.79 -0.90 -11.14
N LEU A 42 17.25 -2.13 -11.31
CA LEU A 42 18.27 -2.70 -10.43
C LEU A 42 19.70 -2.37 -10.84
N TYR A 43 19.94 -2.08 -12.12
CA TYR A 43 21.28 -1.85 -12.66
C TYR A 43 21.49 -0.41 -13.17
N ASP A 44 20.67 0.02 -14.14
CA ASP A 44 20.94 1.26 -14.87
C ASP A 44 20.58 2.50 -14.03
N VAL A 45 19.39 2.53 -13.44
CA VAL A 45 18.93 3.69 -12.65
C VAL A 45 19.82 3.93 -11.43
N PRO A 46 20.23 2.93 -10.64
CA PRO A 46 21.17 3.14 -9.54
C PRO A 46 22.55 3.62 -10.01
N LEU A 47 23.05 3.09 -11.12
CA LEU A 47 24.34 3.51 -11.68
C LEU A 47 24.31 4.96 -12.13
N MET A 48 23.25 5.39 -12.83
CA MET A 48 23.05 6.79 -13.23
C MET A 48 22.90 7.77 -12.04
N ASN A 49 22.52 7.27 -10.87
CA ASN A 49 22.32 8.07 -9.67
C ASN A 49 23.35 7.76 -8.58
N LYS A 50 24.47 7.09 -8.90
CA LYS A 50 25.43 6.58 -7.93
C LYS A 50 25.91 7.64 -6.96
N ASP A 51 26.40 8.77 -7.44
CA ASP A 51 26.93 9.85 -6.58
C ASP A 51 25.87 10.40 -5.62
N TRP A 52 24.62 10.50 -6.08
CA TRP A 52 23.50 10.89 -5.22
C TRP A 52 23.18 9.82 -4.16
N LEU A 53 23.21 8.55 -4.54
CA LEU A 53 22.93 7.44 -3.62
C LEU A 53 24.05 7.30 -2.58
N ASP A 54 25.32 7.47 -2.97
CA ASP A 54 26.48 7.51 -2.08
C ASP A 54 26.36 8.68 -1.08
N TYR A 55 25.92 9.86 -1.54
CA TYR A 55 25.61 10.98 -0.68
C TYR A 55 24.51 10.64 0.34
N VAL A 56 23.40 10.01 -0.07
CA VAL A 56 22.32 9.61 0.83
C VAL A 56 22.83 8.65 1.92
N VAL A 57 23.69 7.69 1.55
CA VAL A 57 24.30 6.73 2.50
C VAL A 57 25.23 7.44 3.48
N SER A 58 25.99 8.47 3.06
CA SER A 58 26.94 9.20 3.88
C SER A 58 26.28 10.07 4.97
N LEU A 59 25.01 10.41 4.82
CA LEU A 59 24.27 11.24 5.78
C LEU A 59 23.98 10.47 7.09
N PRO A 60 23.94 11.16 8.23
CA PRO A 60 23.60 10.53 9.50
C PRO A 60 22.27 9.79 9.44
N TYR A 61 22.27 8.57 9.89
CA TYR A 61 21.09 7.68 9.80
C TYR A 61 19.89 8.30 10.52
N HIS A 62 18.74 8.35 9.82
CA HIS A 62 17.50 8.98 10.27
C HIS A 62 17.58 10.51 10.55
N SER A 63 18.63 11.18 10.08
CA SER A 63 18.65 12.65 10.13
C SER A 63 17.59 13.26 9.21
N LYS A 64 17.17 14.48 9.52
CA LYS A 64 16.25 15.24 8.63
C LYS A 64 16.83 15.44 7.24
N GLU A 65 18.15 15.57 7.15
CA GLU A 65 18.89 15.70 5.90
C GLU A 65 18.79 14.41 5.07
N GLN A 66 18.98 13.25 5.71
CA GLN A 66 18.85 11.94 5.03
C GLN A 66 17.42 11.72 4.55
N GLU A 67 16.40 11.98 5.36
CA GLU A 67 14.99 11.83 4.95
C GLU A 67 14.64 12.80 3.80
N LYS A 68 15.15 14.03 3.83
CA LYS A 68 14.99 14.98 2.71
C LYS A 68 15.70 14.51 1.45
N ALA A 69 16.88 13.92 1.55
CA ALA A 69 17.60 13.36 0.41
C ALA A 69 16.86 12.14 -0.16
N LYS A 70 16.41 11.21 0.69
CA LYS A 70 15.58 10.05 0.29
C LYS A 70 14.29 10.49 -0.44
N SER A 71 13.68 11.60 -0.04
CA SER A 71 12.46 12.09 -0.67
C SER A 71 12.67 12.51 -2.13
N LYS A 72 13.89 12.87 -2.52
CA LYS A 72 14.28 13.27 -3.88
C LYS A 72 14.82 12.11 -4.72
N THR A 73 15.02 10.95 -4.12
CA THR A 73 15.57 9.76 -4.78
C THR A 73 14.50 9.08 -5.64
N PRO A 74 14.81 8.61 -6.85
CA PRO A 74 13.88 7.85 -7.67
C PRO A 74 13.30 6.64 -6.92
N ARG A 75 12.07 6.28 -7.27
CA ARG A 75 11.30 5.20 -6.62
C ARG A 75 10.68 4.29 -7.68
N TYR A 76 10.36 3.07 -7.30
CA TYR A 76 9.67 2.14 -8.16
C TYR A 76 8.60 1.35 -7.42
N TYR A 77 7.66 0.81 -8.18
CA TYR A 77 6.58 -0.03 -7.71
C TYR A 77 6.79 -1.44 -8.22
N ILE A 78 7.19 -2.34 -7.34
CA ILE A 78 7.48 -3.73 -7.69
C ILE A 78 6.25 -4.50 -8.15
N SER A 79 5.06 -4.13 -7.71
CA SER A 79 3.82 -4.85 -7.93
C SER A 79 3.38 -4.95 -9.39
N GLY A 80 3.88 -4.07 -10.29
CA GLY A 80 3.56 -4.17 -11.70
C GLY A 80 3.64 -2.86 -12.48
N MET A 81 2.95 -2.86 -13.63
CA MET A 81 2.80 -1.71 -14.51
C MET A 81 1.58 -0.89 -14.07
N PHE A 82 1.71 0.43 -14.16
CA PHE A 82 0.63 1.37 -13.82
C PHE A 82 0.25 2.23 -15.03
N ASP A 83 -0.97 2.76 -15.03
CA ASP A 83 -1.39 3.76 -16.00
C ASP A 83 -0.72 5.10 -15.65
N MET A 84 0.24 5.48 -16.49
CA MET A 84 1.04 6.68 -16.30
C MET A 84 0.30 7.96 -16.74
N THR A 85 -0.85 7.84 -17.41
CA THR A 85 -1.68 8.99 -17.83
C THR A 85 -2.53 9.53 -16.68
N GLU A 86 -2.80 8.72 -15.66
CA GLU A 86 -3.61 9.08 -14.49
C GLU A 86 -2.78 9.60 -13.30
N PHE A 87 -1.51 9.94 -13.52
CA PHE A 87 -0.64 10.43 -12.45
C PHE A 87 -1.07 11.82 -11.98
N ASN A 88 -1.64 11.92 -10.78
CA ASN A 88 -2.15 13.17 -10.25
C ASN A 88 -1.46 13.52 -8.91
N TYR A 89 -0.75 14.66 -8.86
CA TYR A 89 -0.16 15.28 -7.67
C TYR A 89 0.75 14.38 -6.81
N GLY A 90 1.66 13.61 -7.41
CA GLY A 90 2.63 12.81 -6.66
C GLY A 90 2.03 11.59 -5.96
N ARG A 91 0.78 11.26 -6.21
CA ARG A 91 0.15 10.03 -5.78
C ARG A 91 -0.07 9.14 -6.99
N PHE A 92 0.46 7.94 -6.92
CA PHE A 92 0.17 6.91 -7.89
C PHE A 92 -1.26 6.44 -7.75
N PRO A 93 -1.74 5.79 -8.83
CA PRO A 93 -3.05 6.05 -9.37
C PRO A 93 -4.11 5.79 -8.33
N ILE A 94 -5.24 6.44 -8.57
CA ILE A 94 -6.51 6.28 -7.88
C ILE A 94 -6.96 4.80 -7.84
N HIS A 95 -6.31 3.92 -8.59
CA HIS A 95 -6.56 2.47 -8.63
C HIS A 95 -5.53 1.73 -7.77
N ASP A 96 -6.01 1.05 -6.75
CA ASP A 96 -5.21 0.25 -5.81
C ASP A 96 -4.46 -0.93 -6.47
N TYR A 97 -4.59 -1.10 -7.79
CA TYR A 97 -4.04 -2.22 -8.54
C TYR A 97 -3.26 -1.77 -9.78
N PRO A 98 -2.15 -2.44 -10.08
CA PRO A 98 -1.47 -2.25 -11.36
C PRO A 98 -2.35 -2.73 -12.52
N ILE A 99 -2.24 -2.08 -13.68
CA ILE A 99 -2.92 -2.53 -14.92
C ILE A 99 -2.44 -3.92 -15.37
N LYS A 100 -1.21 -4.27 -15.00
CA LYS A 100 -0.64 -5.61 -15.17
C LYS A 100 0.27 -5.93 -13.99
N GLY A 101 -0.08 -6.95 -13.21
CA GLY A 101 0.73 -7.45 -12.11
C GLY A 101 2.09 -7.97 -12.57
N SER A 102 3.12 -7.75 -11.76
CA SER A 102 4.46 -8.29 -11.98
C SER A 102 4.63 -9.71 -11.46
N ASN A 103 3.77 -10.11 -10.55
CA ASN A 103 3.91 -11.31 -9.73
C ASN A 103 5.24 -11.30 -8.94
N LEU A 104 5.57 -10.11 -8.42
CA LEU A 104 6.69 -9.89 -7.52
C LEU A 104 6.23 -9.08 -6.31
N MET A 105 6.83 -9.35 -5.17
CA MET A 105 6.69 -8.52 -3.96
C MET A 105 8.04 -8.22 -3.33
N THR A 106 8.10 -7.22 -2.47
CA THR A 106 9.29 -6.91 -1.65
C THR A 106 8.98 -7.00 -0.18
N ILE A 107 9.98 -7.41 0.60
CA ILE A 107 9.96 -7.40 2.07
C ILE A 107 11.16 -6.63 2.56
N ASP A 108 10.93 -5.63 3.40
CA ASP A 108 11.95 -4.74 3.98
C ASP A 108 12.32 -5.17 5.39
N ILE A 109 13.62 -5.23 5.68
CA ILE A 109 14.17 -5.50 7.01
C ILE A 109 15.13 -4.36 7.39
N ASP A 110 14.73 -3.58 8.39
CA ASP A 110 15.51 -2.43 8.88
C ASP A 110 16.22 -2.75 10.18
N ALA A 111 17.48 -2.28 10.34
CA ALA A 111 18.25 -2.44 11.56
C ALA A 111 17.59 -1.79 12.78
N LYS A 112 16.91 -0.66 12.58
CA LYS A 112 16.22 0.07 13.67
C LYS A 112 15.13 -0.75 14.35
N ASP A 113 14.46 -1.63 13.59
CA ASP A 113 13.37 -2.47 14.06
C ASP A 113 13.90 -3.81 14.62
N ASN A 114 15.21 -4.04 14.48
CA ASN A 114 15.92 -5.26 14.86
C ASN A 114 17.26 -4.95 15.59
N PRO A 115 17.26 -4.13 16.66
CA PRO A 115 18.50 -3.62 17.27
C PRO A 115 19.41 -4.71 17.85
N ASP A 116 18.83 -5.83 18.30
CA ASP A 116 19.54 -6.92 18.95
C ASP A 116 19.93 -8.05 17.98
N ILE A 117 19.74 -7.86 16.68
CA ILE A 117 19.94 -8.87 15.64
C ILE A 117 21.01 -8.40 14.65
N ASP A 118 21.97 -9.29 14.35
CA ASP A 118 22.85 -9.09 13.20
C ASP A 118 22.07 -9.30 11.89
N ILE A 119 21.51 -8.21 11.37
CA ILE A 119 20.69 -8.24 10.15
C ILE A 119 21.47 -8.71 8.92
N TRP A 120 22.80 -8.56 8.90
CA TRP A 120 23.62 -8.99 7.76
C TRP A 120 23.76 -10.51 7.73
N LYS A 121 23.91 -11.13 8.90
CA LYS A 121 23.84 -12.58 9.01
C LYS A 121 22.47 -13.12 8.64
N ILE A 122 21.40 -12.43 9.06
CA ILE A 122 20.03 -12.79 8.66
C ILE A 122 19.81 -12.63 7.15
N ARG A 123 20.39 -11.60 6.53
CA ARG A 123 20.37 -11.41 5.07
C ARG A 123 20.90 -12.65 4.34
N GLU A 124 22.02 -13.19 4.78
CA GLU A 124 22.63 -14.40 4.20
C GLU A 124 21.71 -15.62 4.36
N GLU A 125 21.11 -15.79 5.54
CA GLU A 125 20.20 -16.92 5.80
C GLU A 125 18.90 -16.81 4.99
N ILE A 126 18.33 -15.62 4.88
CA ILE A 126 17.14 -15.38 4.08
C ILE A 126 17.44 -15.58 2.58
N PHE A 127 18.59 -15.14 2.11
CA PHE A 127 18.98 -15.33 0.71
C PHE A 127 19.07 -16.81 0.30
N LYS A 128 19.37 -17.73 1.23
CA LYS A 128 19.40 -19.18 0.97
C LYS A 128 18.00 -19.77 0.73
N LEU A 129 16.92 -19.10 1.18
CA LEU A 129 15.55 -19.61 1.03
C LEU A 129 15.16 -19.77 -0.46
N PRO A 130 14.58 -20.90 -0.87
CA PRO A 130 14.40 -21.22 -2.29
C PRO A 130 13.51 -20.23 -3.04
N TYR A 131 12.60 -19.55 -2.35
CA TYR A 131 11.64 -18.59 -2.89
C TYR A 131 12.13 -17.12 -2.85
N VAL A 132 13.30 -16.83 -2.34
CA VAL A 132 13.87 -15.47 -2.29
C VAL A 132 14.76 -15.27 -3.50
N PHE A 133 14.38 -14.38 -4.41
CA PHE A 133 15.15 -14.05 -5.61
C PHE A 133 16.37 -13.20 -5.29
N SER A 134 16.19 -12.18 -4.45
CA SER A 134 17.27 -11.25 -4.11
C SER A 134 17.20 -10.75 -2.68
N CYS A 135 18.37 -10.35 -2.15
CA CYS A 135 18.51 -9.63 -0.89
C CYS A 135 19.44 -8.44 -1.08
N LEU A 136 18.91 -7.26 -1.37
CA LEU A 136 19.67 -6.06 -1.73
C LEU A 136 19.70 -5.06 -0.58
N LYS A 137 20.80 -4.31 -0.42
CA LYS A 137 20.92 -3.26 0.61
C LYS A 137 19.88 -2.16 0.36
N SER A 138 19.28 -1.65 1.43
CA SER A 138 18.39 -0.49 1.35
C SER A 138 19.17 0.80 1.07
N VAL A 139 18.48 1.86 0.63
CA VAL A 139 19.09 3.15 0.27
C VAL A 139 19.86 3.80 1.44
N SER A 140 19.53 3.50 2.67
CA SER A 140 20.27 4.01 3.85
C SER A 140 21.53 3.22 4.16
N GLY A 141 21.74 2.06 3.53
CA GLY A 141 22.80 1.13 3.86
C GLY A 141 22.67 0.47 5.24
N LYS A 142 21.54 0.68 5.96
CA LYS A 142 21.28 0.18 7.33
C LYS A 142 20.14 -0.85 7.39
N GLY A 143 19.82 -1.45 6.26
CA GLY A 143 18.84 -2.50 6.12
C GLY A 143 18.99 -3.17 4.76
N PHE A 144 18.16 -4.15 4.51
CA PHE A 144 18.08 -4.81 3.22
C PHE A 144 16.63 -5.11 2.85
N TYR A 145 16.43 -5.44 1.61
CA TYR A 145 15.12 -5.90 1.13
C TYR A 145 15.25 -7.14 0.25
N CYS A 146 14.22 -7.93 0.28
CA CYS A 146 14.11 -9.11 -0.56
C CYS A 146 13.11 -8.86 -1.68
N ILE A 147 13.39 -9.42 -2.87
CA ILE A 147 12.41 -9.56 -3.95
C ILE A 147 12.02 -11.04 -3.98
N ILE A 148 10.70 -11.29 -3.98
CA ILE A 148 10.13 -12.64 -3.95
C ILE A 148 9.13 -12.77 -5.08
N PRO A 149 9.29 -13.72 -6.02
CA PRO A 149 8.25 -14.04 -6.99
C PRO A 149 7.08 -14.72 -6.30
N ILE A 150 5.89 -14.27 -6.66
CA ILE A 150 4.61 -14.78 -6.13
C ILE A 150 3.72 -15.25 -7.28
N GLU A 151 2.78 -16.12 -6.99
CA GLU A 151 1.90 -16.69 -8.01
C GLU A 151 0.99 -15.64 -8.66
N ASP A 152 0.41 -14.72 -7.85
CA ASP A 152 -0.54 -13.71 -8.33
C ASP A 152 -0.46 -12.44 -7.47
N THR A 153 -0.18 -11.31 -8.13
CA THR A 153 -0.07 -9.99 -7.50
C THR A 153 -1.28 -9.61 -6.65
N LYS A 154 -2.50 -10.05 -7.00
CA LYS A 154 -3.71 -9.70 -6.24
C LYS A 154 -3.72 -10.24 -4.79
N TYR A 155 -2.94 -11.31 -4.51
CA TYR A 155 -2.82 -11.91 -3.19
C TYR A 155 -1.53 -11.51 -2.46
N THR A 156 -0.89 -10.41 -2.87
CA THR A 156 0.37 -9.94 -2.27
C THR A 156 0.29 -9.82 -0.76
N LYS A 157 -0.83 -9.30 -0.22
CA LYS A 157 -1.02 -9.13 1.23
C LYS A 157 -1.04 -10.46 1.97
N GLU A 158 -1.72 -11.45 1.43
CA GLU A 158 -1.83 -12.78 2.02
C GLU A 158 -0.49 -13.51 2.00
N TYR A 159 0.26 -13.42 0.88
CA TYR A 159 1.60 -13.97 0.78
C TYR A 159 2.57 -13.28 1.73
N TYR A 160 2.53 -11.95 1.78
CA TYR A 160 3.35 -11.13 2.67
C TYR A 160 3.14 -11.54 4.13
N ASN A 161 1.89 -11.53 4.59
CA ASN A 161 1.53 -11.87 5.97
C ASN A 161 1.98 -13.28 6.37
N TYR A 162 1.94 -14.24 5.44
CA TYR A 162 2.42 -15.59 5.72
C TYR A 162 3.94 -15.62 5.91
N ILE A 163 4.68 -15.02 4.99
CA ILE A 163 6.16 -15.02 5.02
C ILE A 163 6.69 -14.29 6.25
N ILE A 164 6.16 -13.11 6.60
CA ILE A 164 6.65 -12.36 7.76
C ILE A 164 6.44 -13.11 9.07
N ARG A 165 5.35 -13.89 9.18
CA ARG A 165 5.12 -14.78 10.33
C ARG A 165 6.14 -15.92 10.38
N LEU A 166 6.42 -16.56 9.25
CA LEU A 166 7.46 -17.58 9.17
C LEU A 166 8.83 -17.01 9.59
N TRP A 167 9.18 -15.84 9.08
CA TRP A 167 10.46 -15.20 9.39
C TRP A 167 10.52 -14.73 10.85
N LYS A 168 9.41 -14.24 11.40
CA LYS A 168 9.32 -13.94 12.84
C LYS A 168 9.55 -15.16 13.70
N GLN A 169 8.96 -16.30 13.36
CA GLN A 169 9.12 -17.56 14.10
C GLN A 169 10.55 -18.11 13.97
N LYS A 170 11.12 -18.07 12.77
CA LYS A 170 12.43 -18.71 12.48
C LYS A 170 13.62 -17.84 12.88
N TYR A 171 13.54 -16.55 12.63
CA TYR A 171 14.67 -15.62 12.77
C TYR A 171 14.46 -14.55 13.85
N ASN A 172 13.28 -14.51 14.45
CA ASN A 172 12.84 -13.50 15.43
C ASN A 172 12.94 -12.04 14.92
N ILE A 173 12.95 -11.82 13.61
CA ILE A 173 13.02 -10.47 13.01
C ILE A 173 11.67 -9.79 13.00
N THR A 174 11.70 -8.46 13.07
CA THR A 174 10.58 -7.57 12.86
C THR A 174 10.66 -7.00 11.45
N VAL A 175 9.55 -7.04 10.73
CA VAL A 175 9.39 -6.55 9.35
C VAL A 175 8.33 -5.44 9.35
N ASP A 176 8.45 -4.47 8.45
CA ASP A 176 7.46 -3.39 8.34
C ASP A 176 6.10 -3.91 7.84
N ASP A 177 5.10 -3.95 8.71
CA ASP A 177 3.74 -4.44 8.42
C ASP A 177 3.02 -3.68 7.30
N ASN A 178 3.44 -2.44 7.00
CA ASN A 178 2.83 -1.62 5.96
C ASN A 178 3.38 -1.90 4.54
N ALA A 179 4.37 -2.76 4.38
CA ALA A 179 5.02 -3.01 3.09
C ALA A 179 4.19 -3.89 2.13
N ALA A 180 3.07 -4.48 2.58
CA ALA A 180 2.20 -5.33 1.76
C ALA A 180 1.35 -4.57 0.71
N SER A 181 1.39 -3.24 0.70
CA SER A 181 0.60 -2.42 -0.23
C SER A 181 1.16 -2.49 -1.65
N LEU A 182 0.29 -2.77 -2.64
CA LEU A 182 0.64 -2.81 -4.06
C LEU A 182 1.10 -1.46 -4.60
N ILE A 183 0.65 -0.37 -3.99
CA ILE A 183 0.99 1.01 -4.39
C ILE A 183 2.12 1.61 -3.54
N ARG A 184 2.82 0.80 -2.76
CA ARG A 184 3.97 1.28 -2.00
C ARG A 184 5.19 1.39 -2.90
N ALA A 185 5.63 2.64 -3.10
CA ALA A 185 6.86 2.91 -3.84
C ALA A 185 8.08 2.60 -2.99
N ARG A 186 9.04 1.88 -3.58
CA ARG A 186 10.34 1.61 -3.02
C ARG A 186 11.39 2.57 -3.55
N ILE A 187 12.22 3.12 -2.68
CA ILE A 187 13.36 3.96 -3.08
C ILE A 187 14.44 3.05 -3.70
N ILE A 188 15.02 3.47 -4.83
CA ILE A 188 16.14 2.75 -5.44
C ILE A 188 17.37 2.79 -4.52
N SER A 189 18.22 1.78 -4.64
CA SER A 189 19.50 1.71 -3.92
C SER A 189 20.59 1.20 -4.85
N TYR A 190 21.83 1.65 -4.65
CA TYR A 190 22.99 1.14 -5.36
C TYR A 190 23.59 -0.06 -4.61
N ASN A 191 23.84 -1.14 -5.33
CA ASN A 191 24.47 -2.35 -4.82
C ASN A 191 25.58 -2.74 -5.77
N GLU A 192 26.83 -2.50 -5.37
CA GLU A 192 28.02 -2.75 -6.20
C GLU A 192 28.17 -4.24 -6.57
N ASP A 193 27.83 -5.11 -5.62
CA ASP A 193 27.92 -6.57 -5.72
C ASP A 193 26.57 -7.23 -6.06
N ILE A 194 25.71 -6.53 -6.79
CA ILE A 194 24.30 -6.95 -7.01
C ILE A 194 24.17 -8.39 -7.50
N ASP A 195 25.02 -8.82 -8.45
CA ASP A 195 24.93 -10.15 -9.04
C ASP A 195 25.15 -11.29 -8.03
N ASN A 196 25.91 -11.05 -6.97
CA ASN A 196 26.10 -12.01 -5.89
C ASN A 196 24.83 -12.22 -5.03
N TRP A 197 23.87 -11.32 -5.17
CA TRP A 197 22.62 -11.30 -4.41
C TRP A 197 21.37 -11.49 -5.26
N LEU A 198 21.54 -12.05 -6.47
CA LEU A 198 20.47 -12.47 -7.38
C LEU A 198 20.63 -13.95 -7.69
N LYS A 199 19.58 -14.74 -7.55
CA LYS A 199 19.58 -16.15 -7.94
C LYS A 199 19.31 -16.33 -9.41
N GLU A 200 19.93 -17.34 -10.02
CA GLU A 200 19.68 -17.73 -11.41
C GLU A 200 18.30 -18.34 -11.60
N GLU A 201 17.83 -19.11 -10.60
CA GLU A 201 16.51 -19.72 -10.56
C GLU A 201 15.93 -19.62 -9.14
N VAL A 202 14.61 -19.48 -9.04
CA VAL A 202 13.91 -19.29 -7.77
C VAL A 202 12.50 -19.87 -7.84
N GLU A 203 12.04 -20.44 -6.73
CA GLU A 203 10.68 -20.93 -6.59
C GLU A 203 9.68 -19.78 -6.49
N VAL A 204 8.51 -19.94 -7.13
CA VAL A 204 7.40 -19.00 -7.01
C VAL A 204 6.63 -19.30 -5.73
N TRP A 205 6.47 -18.29 -4.87
CA TRP A 205 5.70 -18.44 -3.65
C TRP A 205 4.19 -18.45 -3.94
N ASN A 206 3.48 -19.45 -3.44
CA ASN A 206 2.05 -19.64 -3.66
C ASN A 206 1.23 -19.91 -2.38
N ILE A 207 1.88 -19.92 -1.21
CA ILE A 207 1.19 -20.19 0.05
C ILE A 207 0.62 -18.89 0.62
N LYS A 208 -0.71 -18.82 0.71
CA LYS A 208 -1.47 -17.70 1.24
C LYS A 208 -1.71 -17.87 2.73
N TYR A 209 -1.58 -16.78 3.48
CA TYR A 209 -2.11 -16.75 4.83
C TYR A 209 -3.60 -16.44 4.74
N THR A 210 -4.41 -17.43 5.07
CA THR A 210 -5.80 -17.21 5.40
C THR A 210 -5.88 -17.08 6.91
N GLU A 211 -6.24 -15.90 7.41
CA GLU A 211 -6.52 -15.80 8.84
C GLU A 211 -7.55 -16.87 9.20
N PRO A 212 -7.28 -17.70 10.23
CA PRO A 212 -8.34 -18.53 10.77
C PRO A 212 -9.47 -17.56 11.15
N ILE A 213 -10.70 -17.86 10.71
CA ILE A 213 -11.88 -17.11 11.10
C ILE A 213 -11.91 -17.14 12.63
N LYS A 214 -11.39 -16.06 13.24
CA LYS A 214 -11.31 -15.95 14.70
C LYS A 214 -12.70 -15.71 15.24
N LYS A 215 -13.40 -16.78 15.59
CA LYS A 215 -14.57 -16.70 16.47
C LYS A 215 -14.22 -16.23 17.90
N GLU A 216 -12.94 -16.20 18.28
CA GLU A 216 -12.50 -15.92 19.65
C GLU A 216 -11.85 -14.54 19.88
N GLU A 217 -11.41 -13.80 18.84
CA GLU A 217 -10.87 -12.45 19.04
C GLU A 217 -11.89 -11.34 18.98
N SER A 218 -13.11 -11.60 18.48
CA SER A 218 -14.22 -10.67 18.68
C SER A 218 -14.50 -10.46 20.18
N ALA A 219 -14.45 -11.52 20.98
CA ALA A 219 -14.64 -11.42 22.42
C ALA A 219 -13.50 -10.66 23.15
N LYS A 220 -12.23 -10.83 22.73
CA LYS A 220 -11.09 -10.10 23.35
C LYS A 220 -10.95 -8.66 22.87
N LYS A 221 -11.36 -8.35 21.63
CA LYS A 221 -11.47 -6.96 21.18
C LYS A 221 -12.65 -6.24 21.84
N GLU A 222 -13.74 -6.93 22.09
CA GLU A 222 -14.86 -6.41 22.88
C GLU A 222 -14.46 -6.15 24.33
N GLU A 223 -13.66 -7.02 24.97
CA GLU A 223 -13.16 -6.78 26.34
C GLU A 223 -12.19 -5.59 26.43
N HIS A 224 -11.35 -5.34 25.43
CA HIS A 224 -10.47 -4.16 25.43
C HIS A 224 -11.24 -2.87 25.12
N TYR A 225 -12.35 -2.94 24.36
CA TYR A 225 -13.26 -1.82 24.13
C TYR A 225 -14.23 -1.60 25.28
N SER A 226 -14.65 -2.65 25.99
CA SER A 226 -15.50 -2.53 27.17
C SER A 226 -14.83 -1.77 28.32
N LYS A 227 -13.49 -1.74 28.39
CA LYS A 227 -12.75 -0.90 29.36
C LYS A 227 -12.79 0.60 29.05
N TYR A 228 -13.07 0.98 27.79
CA TYR A 228 -13.29 2.40 27.41
C TYR A 228 -14.76 2.80 27.36
N ASN A 229 -15.69 1.81 27.38
CA ASN A 229 -17.13 2.03 27.23
C ASN A 229 -17.89 2.15 28.55
N ASN A 230 -17.21 2.38 29.66
CA ASN A 230 -17.93 2.40 30.95
C ASN A 230 -18.56 3.75 31.33
N THR A 231 -18.71 4.71 30.38
CA THR A 231 -19.49 5.94 30.63
C THR A 231 -20.11 6.61 29.39
N ASP A 232 -19.95 6.06 28.16
CA ASP A 232 -20.45 6.77 26.98
C ASP A 232 -21.43 5.88 26.19
N THR A 233 -22.70 6.24 26.21
CA THR A 233 -23.80 5.62 25.43
C THR A 233 -23.76 6.10 23.97
N THR A 234 -22.58 6.33 23.42
CA THR A 234 -22.41 6.86 22.04
C THR A 234 -22.75 5.79 21.02
N ASP A 235 -23.83 5.97 20.27
CA ASP A 235 -24.17 5.14 19.13
C ASP A 235 -23.28 5.49 17.93
N TRP A 236 -22.21 4.72 17.78
CA TRP A 236 -21.23 4.92 16.69
C TRP A 236 -21.80 4.64 15.30
N ASN A 237 -22.83 3.80 15.19
CA ASN A 237 -23.50 3.55 13.90
C ASN A 237 -24.26 4.81 13.47
N TYR A 238 -25.03 5.38 14.37
CA TYR A 238 -25.73 6.64 14.15
C TYR A 238 -24.75 7.78 13.84
N LEU A 239 -23.66 7.91 14.60
CA LEU A 239 -22.67 8.95 14.35
C LEU A 239 -21.94 8.77 13.02
N THR A 240 -21.72 7.53 12.57
CA THR A 240 -21.10 7.26 11.27
C THR A 240 -22.02 7.68 10.13
N GLU A 241 -23.30 7.33 10.20
CA GLU A 241 -24.30 7.77 9.23
C GLU A 241 -24.38 9.31 9.16
N LYS A 242 -24.42 9.97 10.31
CA LYS A 242 -24.46 11.44 10.38
C LYS A 242 -23.16 12.09 9.88
N ALA A 243 -22.01 11.47 10.13
CA ALA A 243 -20.74 11.91 9.58
C ALA A 243 -20.73 11.84 8.04
N MET A 244 -21.26 10.76 7.45
CA MET A 244 -21.44 10.63 6.01
C MET A 244 -22.33 11.74 5.46
N GLU A 245 -23.47 11.99 6.11
CA GLU A 245 -24.41 13.04 5.73
C GLU A 245 -23.75 14.43 5.72
N LEU A 246 -23.07 14.79 6.80
CA LEU A 246 -22.38 16.07 6.91
C LEU A 246 -21.29 16.23 5.87
N VAL A 247 -20.45 15.21 5.68
CA VAL A 247 -19.33 15.24 4.73
C VAL A 247 -19.81 15.34 3.28
N ILE A 248 -20.90 14.62 2.92
CA ILE A 248 -21.48 14.71 1.58
C ILE A 248 -22.20 16.03 1.38
N ASN A 249 -22.87 16.54 2.41
CA ASN A 249 -23.50 17.86 2.37
C ASN A 249 -22.48 19.00 2.22
N ASP A 250 -21.26 18.83 2.73
CA ASP A 250 -20.12 19.74 2.55
C ASP A 250 -19.43 19.57 1.17
N GLY A 251 -20.08 18.92 0.23
CA GLY A 251 -19.58 18.79 -1.14
C GLY A 251 -18.53 17.68 -1.35
N TYR A 252 -18.54 16.65 -0.50
CA TYR A 252 -17.70 15.48 -0.74
C TYR A 252 -18.22 14.67 -1.93
N TYR A 253 -17.30 14.29 -2.78
CA TYR A 253 -17.54 13.37 -3.88
C TYR A 253 -16.31 12.48 -4.09
N VAL A 254 -16.49 11.37 -4.79
CA VAL A 254 -15.43 10.44 -5.14
C VAL A 254 -15.17 10.48 -6.65
N LYS A 255 -13.89 10.37 -7.02
CA LYS A 255 -13.48 10.23 -8.43
C LYS A 255 -13.16 8.77 -8.73
N GLY A 256 -13.59 8.33 -9.91
CA GLY A 256 -13.35 6.99 -10.41
C GLY A 256 -14.40 5.95 -10.02
N TYR A 257 -14.56 4.97 -10.92
CA TYR A 257 -15.62 3.97 -10.85
C TYR A 257 -15.60 3.13 -9.57
N ASN A 258 -14.42 2.68 -9.14
CA ASN A 258 -14.30 1.82 -7.96
C ASN A 258 -14.63 2.58 -6.67
N ALA A 259 -14.10 3.81 -6.51
CA ALA A 259 -14.42 4.64 -5.36
C ALA A 259 -15.90 4.97 -5.29
N TRP A 260 -16.53 5.20 -6.43
CA TRP A 260 -17.98 5.42 -6.55
C TRP A 260 -18.78 4.15 -6.18
N TYR A 261 -18.30 2.96 -6.58
CA TYR A 261 -18.92 1.69 -6.17
C TYR A 261 -18.79 1.45 -4.65
N HIS A 262 -17.61 1.68 -4.08
CA HIS A 262 -17.41 1.56 -2.62
C HIS A 262 -18.29 2.53 -1.84
N LEU A 263 -18.45 3.77 -2.31
CA LEU A 263 -19.36 4.72 -1.70
C LEU A 263 -20.83 4.24 -1.77
N ALA A 264 -21.25 3.62 -2.88
CA ALA A 264 -22.56 3.00 -2.96
C ALA A 264 -22.76 1.89 -1.92
N CYS A 265 -21.77 1.00 -1.75
CA CYS A 265 -21.81 -0.08 -0.77
C CYS A 265 -21.87 0.47 0.67
N GLU A 266 -21.06 1.47 1.00
CA GLU A 266 -21.03 2.10 2.31
C GLU A 266 -22.36 2.82 2.64
N LEU A 267 -22.90 3.60 1.71
CA LEU A 267 -24.17 4.30 1.90
C LEU A 267 -25.39 3.33 1.93
N LYS A 268 -25.31 2.22 1.17
CA LYS A 268 -26.35 1.18 1.17
C LYS A 268 -26.46 0.48 2.52
N THR A 269 -25.38 0.42 3.30
CA THR A 269 -25.38 -0.10 4.69
C THR A 269 -26.35 0.68 5.59
N PHE A 270 -26.56 1.97 5.31
CA PHE A 270 -27.45 2.87 6.04
C PHE A 270 -28.73 3.21 5.25
N ASP A 271 -28.95 2.56 4.10
CA ASP A 271 -30.06 2.82 3.16
C ASP A 271 -30.16 4.29 2.71
N ARG A 272 -29.00 4.94 2.51
CA ARG A 272 -28.90 6.37 2.16
C ARG A 272 -28.71 6.60 0.65
N TYR A 273 -29.69 6.15 -0.15
CA TYR A 273 -29.70 6.41 -1.60
C TYR A 273 -29.71 7.91 -1.95
N ASP A 274 -30.38 8.73 -1.12
CA ASP A 274 -30.41 10.18 -1.21
C ASP A 274 -29.02 10.79 -1.23
N LEU A 275 -28.15 10.36 -0.30
CA LEU A 275 -26.76 10.81 -0.24
C LEU A 275 -25.92 10.28 -1.40
N PHE A 276 -26.20 9.07 -1.87
CA PHE A 276 -25.51 8.53 -3.03
C PHE A 276 -25.80 9.32 -4.30
N ILE A 277 -27.08 9.68 -4.56
CA ILE A 277 -27.46 10.58 -5.66
C ILE A 277 -26.72 11.91 -5.52
N LYS A 278 -26.71 12.50 -4.33
CA LYS A 278 -26.06 13.79 -4.08
C LYS A 278 -24.56 13.75 -4.36
N ALA A 279 -23.86 12.72 -3.87
CA ALA A 279 -22.42 12.53 -4.10
C ALA A 279 -22.09 12.17 -5.56
N SER A 280 -23.05 11.60 -6.30
CA SER A 280 -22.91 11.25 -7.71
C SER A 280 -23.17 12.41 -8.66
N ASN A 281 -23.99 13.39 -8.25
CA ASN A 281 -24.29 14.59 -9.03
C ASN A 281 -23.18 15.64 -8.85
N ASN A 282 -22.03 15.38 -9.46
CA ASN A 282 -20.89 16.27 -9.40
C ASN A 282 -20.59 16.90 -10.76
N VAL A 283 -19.94 18.06 -10.75
CA VAL A 283 -19.55 18.84 -11.92
C VAL A 283 -18.70 18.04 -12.92
N ASP A 284 -17.92 17.06 -12.40
CA ASP A 284 -17.02 16.23 -13.20
C ASP A 284 -17.67 14.96 -13.79
N TYR A 285 -18.84 14.52 -13.27
CA TYR A 285 -19.55 13.30 -13.69
C TYR A 285 -21.05 13.57 -13.76
N ASN A 286 -21.52 13.82 -14.96
CA ASN A 286 -22.97 13.96 -15.21
C ASN A 286 -23.55 12.61 -15.64
N ASP A 287 -23.49 11.63 -14.74
CA ASP A 287 -24.09 10.33 -15.00
C ASP A 287 -25.62 10.40 -14.96
N SER A 288 -26.26 9.69 -15.88
CA SER A 288 -27.74 9.62 -15.89
C SER A 288 -28.24 8.94 -14.62
N ILE A 289 -29.43 9.35 -14.15
CA ILE A 289 -30.11 8.77 -12.99
C ILE A 289 -30.19 7.25 -13.10
N ASP A 290 -30.38 6.70 -14.29
CA ASP A 290 -30.44 5.26 -14.55
C ASP A 290 -29.10 4.57 -14.25
N LYS A 291 -27.98 5.20 -14.57
CA LYS A 291 -26.65 4.67 -14.25
C LYS A 291 -26.38 4.70 -12.74
N ILE A 292 -26.77 5.79 -12.09
CA ILE A 292 -26.65 5.94 -10.62
C ILE A 292 -27.49 4.85 -9.95
N LYS A 293 -28.75 4.67 -10.38
CA LYS A 293 -29.65 3.64 -9.87
C LYS A 293 -29.10 2.24 -10.08
N LYS A 294 -28.65 1.92 -11.31
CA LYS A 294 -28.05 0.62 -11.61
C LYS A 294 -26.83 0.32 -10.73
N LYS A 295 -26.01 1.33 -10.42
CA LYS A 295 -24.87 1.18 -9.52
C LYS A 295 -25.34 0.88 -8.10
N TRP A 296 -26.33 1.59 -7.60
CA TRP A 296 -26.93 1.36 -6.29
C TRP A 296 -27.54 -0.04 -6.18
N ASP A 297 -28.31 -0.46 -7.16
CA ASP A 297 -28.97 -1.76 -7.16
C ASP A 297 -27.95 -2.92 -7.09
N ASN A 298 -26.80 -2.75 -7.74
CA ASN A 298 -25.70 -3.73 -7.76
C ASN A 298 -24.73 -3.62 -6.58
N ALA A 299 -24.86 -2.61 -5.72
CA ALA A 299 -24.01 -2.46 -4.55
C ALA A 299 -24.44 -3.45 -3.45
N GLU A 300 -23.49 -4.00 -2.71
CA GLU A 300 -23.74 -4.83 -1.54
C GLU A 300 -23.39 -4.04 -0.27
N PRO A 301 -24.24 -4.07 0.77
CA PRO A 301 -23.92 -3.43 2.04
C PRO A 301 -22.61 -3.93 2.63
N VAL A 302 -21.83 -3.06 3.25
CA VAL A 302 -20.61 -3.43 3.98
C VAL A 302 -20.89 -3.54 5.48
N ASN A 303 -20.04 -4.26 6.21
CA ASN A 303 -20.13 -4.29 7.66
C ASN A 303 -19.72 -2.94 8.25
N ILE A 304 -20.44 -2.49 9.27
CA ILE A 304 -20.06 -1.33 10.07
C ILE A 304 -18.94 -1.77 11.02
N ASP A 305 -17.71 -1.56 10.61
CA ASP A 305 -16.51 -1.87 11.38
C ASP A 305 -15.79 -0.59 11.83
N ASN A 306 -14.74 -0.77 12.61
CA ASN A 306 -13.92 0.35 13.08
C ASN A 306 -13.27 1.16 11.97
N ASP A 307 -13.01 0.57 10.81
CA ASP A 307 -12.38 1.26 9.69
C ASP A 307 -13.38 2.17 8.97
N LEU A 308 -14.62 1.71 8.79
CA LEU A 308 -15.71 2.54 8.28
C LEU A 308 -16.00 3.73 9.22
N ILE A 309 -16.11 3.45 10.53
CA ILE A 309 -16.33 4.48 11.56
C ILE A 309 -15.20 5.51 11.54
N ARG A 310 -13.94 5.07 11.59
CA ARG A 310 -12.77 5.97 11.57
C ARG A 310 -12.69 6.79 10.30
N LYS A 311 -13.00 6.20 9.15
CA LYS A 311 -13.00 6.87 7.86
C LYS A 311 -13.95 8.07 7.89
N TRP A 312 -15.22 7.84 8.18
CA TRP A 312 -16.23 8.88 8.06
C TRP A 312 -16.20 9.89 9.21
N CYS A 313 -16.04 9.44 10.45
CA CYS A 313 -15.89 10.33 11.60
C CYS A 313 -14.58 11.15 11.51
N GLY A 314 -13.51 10.57 10.98
CA GLY A 314 -12.26 11.28 10.69
C GLY A 314 -12.42 12.34 9.62
N MET A 315 -13.13 12.04 8.52
CA MET A 315 -13.45 13.01 7.48
C MET A 315 -14.33 14.13 7.99
N ALA A 316 -15.38 13.82 8.78
CA ALA A 316 -16.24 14.84 9.39
C ALA A 316 -15.45 15.76 10.30
N ARG A 317 -14.57 15.23 11.15
CA ARG A 317 -13.69 16.02 12.00
C ARG A 317 -12.76 16.96 11.20
N ASN A 318 -12.22 16.47 10.08
CA ASN A 318 -11.28 17.23 9.27
C ASN A 318 -11.94 18.30 8.39
N ARG A 319 -13.14 18.05 7.88
CA ARG A 319 -13.85 18.95 6.96
C ARG A 319 -14.79 19.90 7.69
N ILE A 320 -15.51 19.41 8.69
CA ILE A 320 -16.55 20.16 9.42
C ILE A 320 -15.96 20.82 10.68
N GLY A 321 -14.91 20.21 11.24
CA GLY A 321 -14.25 20.72 12.43
C GLY A 321 -14.48 19.85 13.69
N LYS A 322 -13.82 20.23 14.80
CA LYS A 322 -13.82 19.44 16.05
C LYS A 322 -15.22 19.28 16.68
N ASP A 323 -16.13 20.20 16.41
CA ASP A 323 -17.49 20.23 16.98
C ASP A 323 -18.55 19.53 16.12
N TRP A 324 -18.13 18.76 15.09
CA TRP A 324 -19.02 18.04 14.19
C TRP A 324 -20.04 17.13 14.91
N ILE A 325 -19.64 16.50 16.02
CA ILE A 325 -20.55 15.67 16.83
C ILE A 325 -21.72 16.48 17.41
N LYS A 326 -21.48 17.75 17.78
CA LYS A 326 -22.57 18.63 18.25
C LYS A 326 -23.56 18.93 17.12
N GLN A 327 -23.06 19.06 15.90
CA GLN A 327 -23.92 19.27 14.74
C GLN A 327 -24.79 18.03 14.45
N CYS A 328 -24.26 16.81 14.65
CA CYS A 328 -25.03 15.57 14.53
C CYS A 328 -26.23 15.46 15.51
N LYS A 329 -26.13 16.08 16.68
CA LYS A 329 -27.21 16.06 17.70
C LYS A 329 -28.31 17.07 17.44
N ASN A 330 -28.11 17.99 16.49
CA ASN A 330 -29.05 19.07 16.14
C ASN A 330 -29.75 18.82 14.79
N ILE A 331 -29.50 17.69 14.14
CA ILE A 331 -30.18 17.18 12.94
C ILE A 331 -31.11 16.05 13.34
#